data_6431d0e0ccbb575150c41408d09aeb51
#
_entry.id   6431d0e0ccbb575150c41408d09aeb51
#
_cell.length_a   1.000
_cell.length_b   1.000
_cell.length_c   1.000
_cell.angle_alpha   90.00
_cell.angle_beta   90.00
_cell.angle_gamma   90.00
#
_symmetry.space_group_name_H-M   'P 1'
#
loop_
_entity.id
_entity.type
_entity.pdbx_description
1 polymer ?
#
loop_
_entity_poly.entity_id
_entity_poly.type
_entity_poly.pdbx_seq_one_letter_code
_entity_poly.pdbx_strand_id
1 'polypeptide(L)'
;RSTPSNSSAASDVYKRQLQNEVLVLPADWTVMLFSHDAPFSALLFDEKTALEKNDIVNGNQIFSALDQCRKQYGFDIAGWFIGHYHGDRIVTLFGIPFIITASETAYDPQLFDDDVRFWERDLDTQSEDLWDALVLKKSERRVYLKRFGAGEDRIVHY
;
A
#
# COMPACT_ATOMS: atom_id res chain seq x y z
N ARG A 1 -2.24 -3.01 36.86
CA ARG A 1 -1.46 -3.50 35.70
C ARG A 1 -2.43 -3.69 34.57
N SER A 2 -2.44 -2.76 33.61
CA SER A 2 -3.19 -2.92 32.37
C SER A 2 -2.48 -3.98 31.52
N THR A 3 -3.18 -5.05 31.17
CA THR A 3 -2.73 -6.00 30.16
C THR A 3 -2.58 -5.26 28.83
N PRO A 4 -1.44 -5.38 28.10
CA PRO A 4 -1.32 -4.83 26.76
C PRO A 4 -2.43 -5.44 25.90
N SER A 5 -3.13 -4.60 25.14
CA SER A 5 -4.10 -5.12 24.15
C SER A 5 -3.36 -6.02 23.17
N ASN A 6 -3.98 -7.11 22.73
CA ASN A 6 -3.37 -8.08 21.79
C ASN A 6 -2.85 -7.40 20.50
N SER A 7 -3.39 -6.23 20.13
CA SER A 7 -2.95 -5.44 18.99
C SER A 7 -1.54 -4.83 19.15
N SER A 8 -1.15 -4.42 20.36
CA SER A 8 0.20 -3.87 20.58
C SER A 8 1.29 -4.95 20.55
N ALA A 9 1.00 -6.15 21.04
CA ALA A 9 1.93 -7.27 20.97
C ALA A 9 2.13 -7.76 19.53
N ALA A 10 1.08 -7.80 18.71
CA ALA A 10 1.16 -8.16 17.30
C ALA A 10 2.01 -7.14 16.51
N SER A 11 1.81 -5.83 16.73
CA SER A 11 2.59 -4.80 16.05
C SER A 11 4.07 -4.80 16.42
N ASP A 12 4.42 -5.14 17.67
CA ASP A 12 5.82 -5.31 18.09
C ASP A 12 6.47 -6.53 17.42
N VAL A 13 5.72 -7.60 17.17
CA VAL A 13 6.20 -8.76 16.40
C VAL A 13 6.45 -8.37 14.97
N TYR A 14 5.53 -7.68 14.29
CA TYR A 14 5.71 -7.22 12.92
C TYR A 14 6.88 -6.23 12.78
N LYS A 15 7.05 -5.33 13.73
CA LYS A 15 8.20 -4.41 13.75
C LYS A 15 9.52 -5.17 13.83
N ARG A 16 9.63 -6.19 14.70
CA ARG A 16 10.82 -7.04 14.80
C ARG A 16 11.06 -7.87 13.56
N GLN A 17 10.01 -8.40 12.93
CA GLN A 17 10.12 -9.12 11.66
C GLN A 17 10.65 -8.20 10.56
N LEU A 18 10.07 -7.02 10.38
CA LEU A 18 10.58 -6.03 9.43
C LEU A 18 12.05 -5.68 9.71
N GLN A 19 12.42 -5.44 10.95
CA GLN A 19 13.80 -5.13 11.33
C GLN A 19 14.77 -6.28 11.09
N ASN A 20 14.36 -7.52 11.32
CA ASN A 20 15.24 -8.68 11.21
C ASN A 20 15.32 -9.24 9.79
N GLU A 21 14.25 -9.13 9.01
CA GLU A 21 14.16 -9.73 7.67
C GLU A 21 14.45 -8.70 6.56
N VAL A 22 13.96 -7.47 6.70
CA VAL A 22 14.19 -6.41 5.72
C VAL A 22 15.55 -5.72 5.90
N LEU A 23 16.08 -5.70 7.13
CA LEU A 23 17.41 -5.13 7.43
C LEU A 23 18.58 -5.86 6.77
N VAL A 24 18.39 -7.07 6.31
CA VAL A 24 19.45 -7.88 5.68
C VAL A 24 19.33 -7.94 4.17
N LEU A 25 18.41 -7.18 3.58
CA LEU A 25 18.25 -7.19 2.12
C LEU A 25 19.42 -6.48 1.43
N PRO A 26 19.98 -7.09 0.37
CA PRO A 26 20.99 -6.44 -0.45
C PRO A 26 20.46 -5.15 -1.10
N ALA A 27 21.36 -4.18 -1.33
CA ALA A 27 21.04 -2.88 -1.91
C ALA A 27 20.42 -2.97 -3.33
N ASP A 28 20.65 -4.05 -4.05
CA ASP A 28 20.08 -4.28 -5.37
C ASP A 28 18.69 -4.93 -5.36
N TRP A 29 18.13 -5.17 -4.19
CA TRP A 29 16.78 -5.71 -4.08
C TRP A 29 15.72 -4.64 -4.29
N THR A 30 14.59 -5.08 -4.80
CA THR A 30 13.38 -4.27 -4.96
C THR A 30 12.26 -4.94 -4.18
N VAL A 31 11.69 -4.21 -3.23
CA VAL A 31 10.66 -4.72 -2.31
C VAL A 31 9.28 -4.27 -2.78
N MET A 32 8.31 -5.16 -2.74
CA MET A 32 6.89 -4.86 -2.87
C MET A 32 6.20 -5.23 -1.56
N LEU A 33 5.44 -4.31 -0.99
CA LEU A 33 4.74 -4.49 0.28
C LEU A 33 3.24 -4.69 0.03
N PHE A 34 2.64 -5.58 0.78
CA PHE A 34 1.21 -5.87 0.70
C PHE A 34 0.62 -5.87 2.10
N SER A 35 -0.44 -5.12 2.32
CA SER A 35 -1.20 -5.11 3.56
C SER A 35 -2.66 -4.79 3.28
N HIS A 36 -3.56 -5.16 4.20
CA HIS A 36 -4.95 -4.73 4.08
C HIS A 36 -5.07 -3.24 4.39
N ASP A 37 -4.54 -2.82 5.55
CA ASP A 37 -4.54 -1.41 5.98
C ASP A 37 -3.18 -0.75 5.67
N ALA A 38 -3.20 0.57 5.48
CA ALA A 38 -2.00 1.38 5.39
C ALA A 38 -1.37 1.63 6.78
N PRO A 39 -0.07 1.89 6.87
CA PRO A 39 0.56 2.27 8.14
C PRO A 39 0.03 3.62 8.66
N PHE A 40 -0.42 4.48 7.78
CA PHE A 40 -1.09 5.76 8.05
C PHE A 40 -2.16 5.98 6.99
N SER A 41 -3.02 6.98 7.14
CA SER A 41 -4.08 7.21 6.16
C SER A 41 -3.51 7.57 4.78
N ALA A 42 -3.49 6.59 3.90
CA ALA A 42 -3.01 6.74 2.51
C ALA A 42 -3.97 7.59 1.64
N LEU A 43 -5.10 8.00 2.20
CA LEU A 43 -6.02 8.96 1.57
C LEU A 43 -5.56 10.41 1.76
N LEU A 44 -4.61 10.66 2.67
CA LEU A 44 -4.08 12.00 2.90
C LEU A 44 -3.08 12.38 1.82
N PHE A 45 -3.08 13.66 1.46
CA PHE A 45 -2.33 14.19 0.31
C PHE A 45 -0.95 14.71 0.66
N ASP A 46 -0.66 14.89 1.94
CA ASP A 46 0.61 15.47 2.36
C ASP A 46 1.28 14.62 3.45
N GLU A 47 2.61 14.62 3.40
CA GLU A 47 3.44 13.78 4.27
C GLU A 47 3.31 14.14 5.74
N LYS A 48 3.07 15.40 6.05
CA LYS A 48 2.94 15.86 7.45
C LYS A 48 1.67 15.29 8.07
N THR A 49 0.55 15.46 7.40
CA THR A 49 -0.75 14.97 7.88
C THR A 49 -0.79 13.45 7.92
N ALA A 50 -0.14 12.77 6.96
CA ALA A 50 -0.03 11.32 6.93
C ALA A 50 0.61 10.77 8.22
N LEU A 51 1.68 11.38 8.71
CA LEU A 51 2.35 10.94 9.95
C LEU A 51 1.55 11.23 11.22
N GLU A 52 0.60 12.15 11.18
CA GLU A 52 -0.25 12.49 12.32
C GLU A 52 -1.44 11.54 12.51
N LYS A 53 -1.82 10.84 11.46
CA LYS A 53 -3.01 9.95 11.44
C LYS A 53 -2.62 8.54 11.00
N ASN A 54 -2.83 7.59 11.87
CA ASN A 54 -2.56 6.18 11.60
C ASN A 54 -3.86 5.44 11.33
N ASP A 55 -3.88 4.61 10.30
CA ASP A 55 -4.97 3.64 10.08
C ASP A 55 -4.80 2.42 10.97
N ILE A 56 -3.57 2.09 11.31
CA ILE A 56 -3.26 1.02 12.27
C ILE A 56 -2.49 1.54 13.48
N VAL A 57 -2.65 0.86 14.61
CA VAL A 57 -1.87 1.15 15.82
C VAL A 57 -0.38 0.94 15.53
N ASN A 58 0.44 1.93 15.85
CA ASN A 58 1.89 1.94 15.57
C ASN A 58 2.28 2.01 14.08
N GLY A 59 1.38 2.39 13.18
CA GLY A 59 1.66 2.53 11.75
C GLY A 59 2.87 3.41 11.46
N ASN A 60 2.98 4.59 12.08
CA ASN A 60 4.14 5.48 11.94
C ASN A 60 5.45 4.80 12.33
N GLN A 61 5.45 3.95 13.37
CA GLN A 61 6.66 3.28 13.85
C GLN A 61 7.11 2.21 12.84
N ILE A 62 6.15 1.48 12.27
CA ILE A 62 6.39 0.48 11.22
C ILE A 62 6.97 1.18 9.99
N PHE A 63 6.32 2.25 9.54
CA PHE A 63 6.76 3.03 8.40
C PHE A 63 8.16 3.63 8.62
N SER A 64 8.40 4.26 9.78
CA SER A 64 9.70 4.86 10.11
C SER A 64 10.82 3.83 10.13
N ALA A 65 10.58 2.64 10.68
CA ALA A 65 11.54 1.55 10.69
C ALA A 65 11.89 1.10 9.26
N LEU A 66 10.89 0.93 8.40
CA LEU A 66 11.07 0.55 7.00
C LEU A 66 11.83 1.62 6.20
N ASP A 67 11.45 2.89 6.34
CA ASP A 67 12.09 4.01 5.65
C ASP A 67 13.55 4.21 6.09
N GLN A 68 13.82 4.02 7.38
CA GLN A 68 15.19 4.03 7.90
C GLN A 68 16.02 2.89 7.29
N CYS A 69 15.45 1.67 7.20
CA CYS A 69 16.12 0.53 6.63
C CYS A 69 16.46 0.74 5.15
N ARG A 70 15.49 1.18 4.33
CA ARG A 70 15.75 1.42 2.91
C ARG A 70 16.82 2.50 2.68
N LYS A 71 16.84 3.54 3.50
CA LYS A 71 17.86 4.60 3.43
C LYS A 71 19.25 4.11 3.85
N GLN A 72 19.30 3.23 4.83
CA GLN A 72 20.55 2.66 5.34
C GLN A 72 21.16 1.63 4.41
N TYR A 73 20.35 0.76 3.81
CA TYR A 73 20.79 -0.39 3.03
C TYR A 73 20.66 -0.19 1.52
N GLY A 74 19.94 0.83 1.09
CA GLY A 74 19.88 1.25 -0.31
C GLY A 74 18.98 0.41 -1.22
N PHE A 75 18.09 -0.42 -0.66
CA PHE A 75 17.10 -1.15 -1.48
C PHE A 75 15.94 -0.24 -1.91
N ASP A 76 15.31 -0.59 -3.02
CA ASP A 76 14.14 0.13 -3.53
C ASP A 76 12.83 -0.45 -2.99
N ILE A 77 11.83 0.41 -2.81
CA ILE A 77 10.45 0.00 -2.57
C ILE A 77 9.63 0.37 -3.80
N ALA A 78 9.22 -0.65 -4.57
CA ALA A 78 8.47 -0.48 -5.81
C ALA A 78 7.00 -0.11 -5.58
N GLY A 79 6.48 -0.38 -4.41
CA GLY A 79 5.14 0.03 -4.02
C GLY A 79 4.66 -0.65 -2.74
N TRP A 80 3.73 0.02 -2.07
CA TRP A 80 2.96 -0.53 -0.96
C TRP A 80 1.51 -0.68 -1.39
N PHE A 81 1.08 -1.92 -1.61
CA PHE A 81 -0.25 -2.28 -2.09
C PHE A 81 -1.19 -2.46 -0.93
N ILE A 82 -2.34 -1.77 -0.98
CA ILE A 82 -3.27 -1.62 0.13
C ILE A 82 -4.68 -1.95 -0.36
N GLY A 83 -5.42 -2.71 0.43
CA GLY A 83 -6.85 -2.95 0.26
C GLY A 83 -7.70 -1.91 1.00
N HIS A 84 -8.66 -2.37 1.80
CA HIS A 84 -9.51 -1.62 2.74
C HIS A 84 -10.46 -0.59 2.11
N TYR A 85 -9.96 0.28 1.25
CA TYR A 85 -10.70 1.47 0.76
C TYR A 85 -11.61 1.19 -0.43
N HIS A 86 -11.59 0.02 -1.01
CA HIS A 86 -12.45 -0.46 -2.10
C HIS A 86 -12.44 0.38 -3.40
N GLY A 87 -11.55 1.32 -3.53
CA GLY A 87 -11.38 2.17 -4.72
C GLY A 87 -9.95 2.19 -5.22
N ASP A 88 -9.72 2.66 -6.43
CA ASP A 88 -8.40 2.78 -7.03
C ASP A 88 -7.77 4.15 -6.74
N ARG A 89 -6.56 4.13 -6.21
CA ARG A 89 -5.75 5.33 -6.04
C ARG A 89 -4.27 5.01 -6.04
N ILE A 90 -3.47 5.93 -6.55
CA ILE A 90 -2.01 5.90 -6.41
C ILE A 90 -1.57 7.25 -5.83
N VAL A 91 -0.84 7.21 -4.74
CA VAL A 91 -0.22 8.39 -4.12
C VAL A 91 1.23 8.08 -3.75
N THR A 92 2.14 9.02 -4.00
CA THR A 92 3.54 8.89 -3.58
C THR A 92 3.77 9.75 -2.36
N LEU A 93 4.16 9.12 -1.24
CA LEU A 93 4.51 9.78 0.01
C LEU A 93 5.90 9.31 0.43
N PHE A 94 6.74 10.21 0.88
CA PHE A 94 8.13 9.93 1.29
C PHE A 94 8.95 9.19 0.21
N GLY A 95 8.62 9.39 -1.08
CA GLY A 95 9.24 8.68 -2.19
C GLY A 95 8.87 7.19 -2.28
N ILE A 96 7.78 6.77 -1.65
CA ILE A 96 7.22 5.41 -1.74
C ILE A 96 5.84 5.51 -2.39
N PRO A 97 5.57 4.77 -3.48
CA PRO A 97 4.23 4.69 -4.05
C PRO A 97 3.32 3.85 -3.14
N PHE A 98 2.19 4.41 -2.74
CA PHE A 98 1.08 3.72 -2.10
C PHE A 98 0.00 3.48 -3.14
N ILE A 99 -0.34 2.22 -3.34
CA ILE A 99 -1.28 1.76 -4.37
C ILE A 99 -2.50 1.17 -3.66
N ILE A 100 -3.59 1.94 -3.64
CA ILE A 100 -4.87 1.46 -3.15
C ILE A 100 -5.53 0.73 -4.31
N THR A 101 -5.99 -0.49 -4.04
CA THR A 101 -6.65 -1.34 -5.03
C THR A 101 -8.13 -1.44 -4.74
N ALA A 102 -8.94 -1.34 -5.78
CA ALA A 102 -10.38 -1.52 -5.67
C ALA A 102 -10.73 -2.95 -5.23
N SER A 103 -11.89 -3.09 -4.62
CA SER A 103 -12.44 -4.38 -4.20
C SER A 103 -13.22 -5.02 -5.34
N GLU A 104 -13.11 -6.35 -5.47
CA GLU A 104 -13.91 -7.13 -6.40
C GLU A 104 -15.42 -7.13 -6.04
N THR A 105 -15.76 -7.08 -4.76
CA THR A 105 -17.12 -7.32 -4.28
C THR A 105 -17.82 -6.11 -3.66
N ALA A 106 -17.09 -5.07 -3.30
CA ALA A 106 -17.65 -3.93 -2.59
C ALA A 106 -17.48 -2.63 -3.38
N TYR A 107 -18.57 -1.91 -3.50
CA TYR A 107 -18.62 -0.59 -4.10
C TYR A 107 -19.36 0.35 -3.16
N ASP A 108 -18.67 1.35 -2.63
CA ASP A 108 -19.27 2.42 -1.84
C ASP A 108 -18.72 3.79 -2.24
N PRO A 109 -19.36 4.48 -3.19
CA PRO A 109 -18.90 5.78 -3.67
C PRO A 109 -19.05 6.91 -2.65
N GLN A 110 -19.76 6.69 -1.51
CA GLN A 110 -20.04 7.75 -0.54
C GLN A 110 -18.92 7.94 0.49
N LEU A 111 -17.98 7.00 0.57
CA LEU A 111 -16.94 7.02 1.60
C LEU A 111 -15.72 7.88 1.25
N PHE A 112 -15.60 8.41 0.02
CA PHE A 112 -14.32 8.94 -0.44
C PHE A 112 -14.42 10.22 -1.25
N ASP A 113 -13.36 10.98 -1.15
CA ASP A 113 -13.04 12.21 -1.85
C ASP A 113 -12.86 11.97 -3.37
N ASP A 114 -12.95 13.02 -4.17
CA ASP A 114 -12.92 13.01 -5.65
C ASP A 114 -11.69 12.33 -6.29
N ASP A 115 -10.67 12.02 -5.50
CA ASP A 115 -9.42 11.40 -5.98
C ASP A 115 -9.37 9.87 -5.93
N VAL A 116 -10.39 9.23 -5.34
CA VAL A 116 -10.53 7.78 -5.35
C VAL A 116 -11.45 7.38 -6.47
N ARG A 117 -10.96 6.58 -7.40
CA ARG A 117 -11.76 6.14 -8.55
C ARG A 117 -12.52 4.88 -8.21
N PHE A 118 -13.83 4.94 -8.42
CA PHE A 118 -14.73 3.80 -8.41
C PHE A 118 -15.15 3.50 -9.83
N TRP A 119 -15.28 2.22 -10.12
CA TRP A 119 -15.62 1.75 -11.45
C TRP A 119 -17.02 1.15 -11.43
N GLU A 120 -17.87 1.58 -12.34
CA GLU A 120 -19.18 0.93 -12.56
C GLU A 120 -18.94 -0.48 -13.10
N ARG A 121 -19.75 -1.40 -12.61
CA ARG A 121 -19.67 -2.81 -12.97
C ARG A 121 -21.06 -3.33 -13.37
N ASP A 122 -21.07 -4.02 -14.49
CA ASP A 122 -22.27 -4.66 -14.99
C ASP A 122 -22.18 -6.16 -14.73
N LEU A 123 -23.16 -6.69 -13.99
CA LEU A 123 -23.26 -8.12 -13.69
C LEU A 123 -23.35 -8.95 -14.98
N ASP A 124 -22.85 -10.16 -14.94
CA ASP A 124 -22.80 -11.11 -16.07
C ASP A 124 -21.97 -10.58 -17.28
N THR A 125 -21.12 -9.59 -17.07
CA THR A 125 -20.16 -9.08 -18.07
C THR A 125 -18.73 -9.15 -17.57
N GLN A 126 -17.76 -8.88 -18.46
CA GLN A 126 -16.36 -8.84 -18.06
C GLN A 126 -16.08 -7.73 -17.01
N SER A 127 -16.90 -6.67 -16.98
CA SER A 127 -16.73 -5.58 -16.01
C SER A 127 -17.20 -5.95 -14.58
N GLU A 128 -17.85 -7.11 -14.40
CA GLU A 128 -18.17 -7.61 -13.06
C GLU A 128 -16.93 -7.88 -12.23
N ASP A 129 -15.89 -8.43 -12.86
CA ASP A 129 -14.60 -8.67 -12.22
C ASP A 129 -13.78 -7.40 -12.06
N LEU A 130 -12.86 -7.40 -11.08
CA LEU A 130 -11.87 -6.35 -10.93
C LEU A 130 -10.65 -6.89 -10.18
N TRP A 131 -9.57 -7.08 -10.91
CA TRP A 131 -8.27 -7.46 -10.34
C TRP A 131 -7.12 -6.95 -11.22
N ASP A 132 -5.93 -6.87 -10.66
CA ASP A 132 -4.72 -6.43 -11.34
C ASP A 132 -3.66 -7.54 -11.38
N ALA A 133 -3.11 -7.79 -12.55
CA ALA A 133 -1.86 -8.52 -12.69
C ALA A 133 -0.69 -7.53 -12.57
N LEU A 134 0.25 -7.81 -11.66
CA LEU A 134 1.40 -6.95 -11.42
C LEU A 134 2.61 -7.43 -12.21
N VAL A 135 3.22 -6.52 -12.97
CA VAL A 135 4.47 -6.79 -13.69
C VAL A 135 5.52 -5.79 -13.22
N LEU A 136 6.49 -6.28 -12.44
CA LEU A 136 7.64 -5.49 -12.01
C LEU A 136 8.69 -5.46 -13.11
N LYS A 137 9.03 -4.27 -13.61
CA LYS A 137 10.09 -4.06 -14.58
C LYS A 137 11.21 -3.23 -13.92
N LYS A 138 12.10 -3.92 -13.23
CA LYS A 138 13.15 -3.33 -12.40
C LYS A 138 14.06 -2.39 -13.19
N SER A 139 14.44 -2.76 -14.41
CA SER A 139 15.30 -1.94 -15.28
C SER A 139 14.68 -0.59 -15.67
N GLU A 140 13.35 -0.47 -15.61
CA GLU A 140 12.63 0.76 -15.90
C GLU A 140 12.15 1.48 -14.63
N ARG A 141 12.37 0.88 -13.47
CA ARG A 141 11.82 1.33 -12.18
C ARG A 141 10.31 1.55 -12.25
N ARG A 142 9.59 0.53 -12.76
CA ARG A 142 8.14 0.58 -12.97
C ARG A 142 7.45 -0.70 -12.52
N VAL A 143 6.25 -0.51 -11.99
CA VAL A 143 5.26 -1.58 -11.82
C VAL A 143 4.09 -1.28 -12.74
N TYR A 144 3.78 -2.23 -13.62
CA TYR A 144 2.60 -2.19 -14.46
C TYR A 144 1.49 -2.96 -13.75
N LEU A 145 0.36 -2.30 -13.54
CA LEU A 145 -0.87 -2.91 -13.06
C LEU A 145 -1.75 -3.13 -14.28
N LYS A 146 -1.81 -4.37 -14.73
CA LYS A 146 -2.63 -4.78 -15.87
C LYS A 146 -3.99 -5.17 -15.38
N ARG A 147 -4.97 -4.32 -15.65
CA ARG A 147 -6.34 -4.50 -15.20
C ARG A 147 -7.05 -5.59 -15.97
N PHE A 148 -7.78 -6.45 -15.25
CA PHE A 148 -8.82 -7.31 -15.78
C PHE A 148 -10.16 -6.88 -15.19
N GLY A 149 -11.18 -6.76 -16.05
CA GLY A 149 -12.50 -6.31 -15.65
C GLY A 149 -12.68 -4.80 -15.73
N ALA A 150 -13.35 -4.23 -14.75
CA ALA A 150 -13.63 -2.80 -14.72
C ALA A 150 -12.37 -1.96 -14.45
N GLY A 151 -12.25 -0.82 -15.13
CA GLY A 151 -11.17 0.13 -14.94
C GLY A 151 -10.08 0.10 -16.01
N GLU A 152 -8.92 0.67 -15.69
CA GLU A 152 -7.83 0.91 -16.64
C GLU A 152 -6.51 0.33 -16.14
N ASP A 153 -5.61 0.01 -17.08
CA ASP A 153 -4.21 -0.26 -16.78
C ASP A 153 -3.55 0.95 -16.12
N ARG A 154 -2.67 0.69 -15.15
CA ARG A 154 -1.95 1.76 -14.45
C ARG A 154 -0.46 1.47 -14.44
N ILE A 155 0.35 2.53 -14.36
CA ILE A 155 1.81 2.44 -14.25
C ILE A 155 2.25 3.21 -13.03
N VAL A 156 3.02 2.55 -12.19
CA VAL A 156 3.65 3.12 -10.99
C VAL A 156 5.14 3.28 -11.24
N HIS A 157 5.67 4.45 -10.95
CA HIS A 157 7.10 4.75 -10.96
C HIS A 157 7.62 4.78 -9.52
N TYR A 158 8.81 4.23 -9.28
CA TYR A 158 9.43 4.18 -7.95
C TYR A 158 10.90 4.53 -7.95
#